data_bcee819ca35982b6eb67c1f4481bbf40
#
_entry.id   bcee819ca35982b6eb67c1f4481bbf40
#
_cell.length_a   1.000
_cell.length_b   1.000
_cell.length_c   1.000
_cell.angle_alpha   90.00
_cell.angle_beta   90.00
_cell.angle_gamma   90.00
#
_symmetry.space_group_name_H-M   'P 1'
#
loop_
_entity.id
_entity.type
_entity.pdbx_description
1 polymer ?
#
loop_
_entity_poly.entity_id
_entity_poly.type
_entity_poly.pdbx_seq_one_letter_code
_entity_poly.pdbx_strand_id
1 'polypeptide(L)'
;MLIFEFCAENLTFIDKAIAAGAGRIELCDNLAVGGTTPSLGVIQEAIKLTEEKSVDLCVIIRPRGGDFVYTDLEVQAMLADIRAAKEIGVSSFVLGALTSDRKLDQRVMQLLLAACGEAEVVFHMAFDELAHTDQLEAI
;
A
#
# COMPACT_ATOMS: atom_id res chain seq x y z
N MET A 1 19.28 -8.57 -7.23
CA MET A 1 19.49 -8.72 -5.77
C MET A 1 18.13 -9.02 -5.14
N LEU A 2 18.07 -9.94 -4.20
CA LEU A 2 16.81 -10.25 -3.49
C LEU A 2 16.59 -9.21 -2.39
N ILE A 3 15.40 -8.61 -2.36
CA ILE A 3 14.99 -7.70 -1.29
C ILE A 3 14.02 -8.44 -0.38
N PHE A 4 14.30 -8.46 0.92
CA PHE A 4 13.39 -8.97 1.93
C PHE A 4 12.49 -7.83 2.40
N GLU A 5 11.17 -7.99 2.19
CA GLU A 5 10.17 -7.03 2.65
C GLU A 5 9.51 -7.54 3.93
N PHE A 6 9.32 -6.65 4.89
CA PHE A 6 8.59 -6.92 6.13
C PHE A 6 7.31 -6.09 6.18
N CYS A 7 6.18 -6.78 6.29
CA CYS A 7 4.87 -6.13 6.48
C CYS A 7 4.69 -5.78 7.96
N ALA A 8 4.72 -4.50 8.27
CA ALA A 8 4.65 -3.97 9.62
C ALA A 8 3.24 -3.47 9.95
N GLU A 9 2.73 -3.84 11.14
CA GLU A 9 1.58 -3.18 11.71
C GLU A 9 2.03 -1.97 12.52
N ASN A 10 1.65 -0.79 12.07
CA ASN A 10 2.06 0.46 12.72
C ASN A 10 3.59 0.52 12.82
N LEU A 11 4.14 1.04 13.89
CA LEU A 11 5.59 1.09 14.11
C LEU A 11 6.16 -0.17 14.78
N THR A 12 5.30 -1.20 14.95
CA THR A 12 5.67 -2.41 15.70
C THR A 12 6.71 -3.21 14.94
N PHE A 13 7.83 -3.52 15.61
CA PHE A 13 8.94 -4.35 15.12
C PHE A 13 9.71 -3.81 13.90
N ILE A 14 9.50 -2.59 13.44
CA ILE A 14 10.25 -2.04 12.30
C ILE A 14 11.76 -2.11 12.55
N ASP A 15 12.25 -1.63 13.72
CA ASP A 15 13.67 -1.68 14.07
C ASP A 15 14.22 -3.09 14.07
N LYS A 16 13.46 -4.06 14.59
CA LYS A 16 13.88 -5.47 14.64
C LYS A 16 13.91 -6.08 13.24
N ALA A 17 12.95 -5.76 12.39
CA ALA A 17 12.93 -6.24 11.01
C ALA A 17 14.12 -5.70 10.21
N ILE A 18 14.43 -4.42 10.36
CA ILE A 18 15.61 -3.79 9.74
C ILE A 18 16.90 -4.43 10.25
N ALA A 19 17.02 -4.63 11.56
CA ALA A 19 18.18 -5.28 12.14
C ALA A 19 18.34 -6.74 11.68
N ALA A 20 17.24 -7.41 11.34
CA ALA A 20 17.24 -8.76 10.78
C ALA A 20 17.50 -8.82 9.26
N GLY A 21 17.66 -7.68 8.60
CA GLY A 21 18.01 -7.59 7.18
C GLY A 21 16.86 -7.26 6.22
N ALA A 22 15.73 -6.74 6.73
CA ALA A 22 14.70 -6.21 5.85
C ALA A 22 15.23 -5.04 5.04
N GLY A 23 15.11 -5.11 3.72
CA GLY A 23 15.49 -4.05 2.79
C GLY A 23 14.33 -3.13 2.44
N ARG A 24 13.09 -3.53 2.75
CA ARG A 24 11.88 -2.73 2.57
C ARG A 24 10.87 -3.02 3.67
N ILE A 25 10.15 -1.98 4.09
CA ILE A 25 9.02 -2.07 5.01
C ILE A 25 7.74 -1.74 4.27
N GLU A 26 6.77 -2.67 4.26
CA GLU A 26 5.39 -2.38 3.89
C GLU A 26 4.64 -1.94 5.16
N LEU A 27 4.31 -0.66 5.22
CA LEU A 27 3.66 -0.06 6.38
C LEU A 27 2.15 -0.16 6.27
N CYS A 28 1.56 -0.85 7.23
CA CYS A 28 0.13 -1.06 7.37
C CYS A 28 -0.35 -0.64 8.75
N ASP A 29 -1.65 -0.48 8.89
CA ASP A 29 -2.36 -0.59 10.14
C ASP A 29 -3.31 -1.78 10.08
N ASN A 30 -3.81 -2.24 11.23
CA ASN A 30 -4.87 -3.24 11.33
C ASN A 30 -4.65 -4.49 10.47
N LEU A 31 -3.54 -5.20 10.67
CA LEU A 31 -3.25 -6.45 9.96
C LEU A 31 -4.28 -7.56 10.21
N ALA A 32 -5.06 -7.46 11.29
CA ALA A 32 -6.16 -8.40 11.56
C ALA A 32 -7.21 -8.47 10.45
N VAL A 33 -7.34 -7.40 9.65
CA VAL A 33 -8.22 -7.36 8.46
C VAL A 33 -7.42 -7.35 7.13
N GLY A 34 -6.13 -7.67 7.19
CA GLY A 34 -5.24 -7.69 6.03
C GLY A 34 -4.53 -6.37 5.72
N GLY A 35 -4.56 -5.43 6.64
CA GLY A 35 -3.92 -4.12 6.52
C GLY A 35 -4.87 -3.03 6.00
N THR A 36 -4.76 -1.85 6.58
CA THR A 36 -5.42 -0.62 6.16
C THR A 36 -4.42 0.53 6.15
N THR A 37 -4.80 1.68 5.59
CA THR A 37 -3.94 2.86 5.54
C THR A 37 -3.58 3.34 6.96
N PRO A 38 -2.28 3.48 7.29
CA PRO A 38 -1.86 4.02 8.58
C PRO A 38 -2.20 5.50 8.71
N SER A 39 -2.23 6.00 9.94
CA SER A 39 -2.35 7.44 10.16
C SER A 39 -1.14 8.20 9.62
N LEU A 40 -1.34 9.46 9.26
CA LEU A 40 -0.26 10.31 8.74
C LEU A 40 0.91 10.41 9.74
N GLY A 41 0.60 10.49 11.05
CA GLY A 41 1.64 10.51 12.09
C GLY A 41 2.48 9.25 12.13
N VAL A 42 1.86 8.08 11.96
CA VAL A 42 2.59 6.79 11.85
C VAL A 42 3.50 6.78 10.62
N ILE A 43 3.00 7.24 9.48
CA ILE A 43 3.79 7.33 8.25
C ILE A 43 5.00 8.25 8.44
N GLN A 44 4.82 9.43 9.07
CA GLN A 44 5.90 10.38 9.34
C GLN A 44 7.01 9.76 10.21
N GLU A 45 6.65 9.04 11.27
CA GLU A 45 7.65 8.39 12.13
C GLU A 45 8.33 7.20 11.43
N ALA A 46 7.58 6.44 10.61
CA ALA A 46 8.16 5.35 9.82
C ALA A 46 9.19 5.87 8.79
N ILE A 47 8.91 6.99 8.11
CA ILE A 47 9.85 7.63 7.19
C ILE A 47 11.19 7.92 7.90
N LYS A 48 11.16 8.53 9.09
CA LYS A 48 12.37 8.84 9.86
C LYS A 48 13.19 7.58 10.16
N LEU A 49 12.52 6.52 10.61
CA LEU A 49 13.16 5.27 10.95
C LEU A 49 13.81 4.59 9.74
N THR A 50 13.12 4.57 8.59
CA THR A 50 13.61 3.90 7.39
C THR A 50 14.68 4.71 6.68
N GLU A 51 14.56 6.03 6.60
CA GLU A 51 15.59 6.92 6.03
C GLU A 51 16.92 6.84 6.79
N GLU A 52 16.86 6.86 8.13
CA GLU A 52 18.07 6.72 8.98
C GLU A 52 18.85 5.44 8.67
N LYS A 53 18.16 4.38 8.29
CA LYS A 53 18.73 3.06 8.02
C LYS A 53 18.91 2.74 6.53
N SER A 54 18.54 3.66 5.64
CA SER A 54 18.56 3.48 4.18
C SER A 54 17.74 2.24 3.74
N VAL A 55 16.55 2.10 4.31
CA VAL A 55 15.58 1.04 3.99
C VAL A 55 14.40 1.65 3.27
N ASP A 56 13.88 0.99 2.26
CA ASP A 56 12.74 1.48 1.49
C ASP A 56 11.43 1.38 2.31
N LEU A 57 10.55 2.36 2.13
CA LEU A 57 9.23 2.41 2.75
C LEU A 57 8.14 2.39 1.68
N CYS A 58 7.23 1.42 1.80
CA CYS A 58 6.04 1.28 0.98
C CYS A 58 4.80 1.43 1.88
N VAL A 59 3.81 2.21 1.49
CA VAL A 59 2.62 2.48 2.33
C VAL A 59 1.37 1.92 1.68
N ILE A 60 0.59 1.12 2.44
CA ILE A 60 -0.67 0.61 1.93
C ILE A 60 -1.74 1.71 1.87
N ILE A 61 -2.47 1.75 0.77
CA ILE A 61 -3.65 2.61 0.59
C ILE A 61 -4.89 1.72 0.48
N ARG A 62 -5.54 1.53 1.62
CA ARG A 62 -6.74 0.71 1.75
C ARG A 62 -7.61 1.29 2.88
N PRO A 63 -8.78 1.87 2.54
CA PRO A 63 -9.56 2.67 3.51
C PRO A 63 -10.22 1.82 4.61
N ARG A 64 -10.44 0.53 4.36
CA ARG A 64 -11.10 -0.40 5.28
C ARG A 64 -10.76 -1.85 4.99
N GLY A 65 -11.03 -2.73 5.95
CA GLY A 65 -11.06 -4.18 5.73
C GLY A 65 -12.23 -4.63 4.82
N GLY A 66 -12.35 -5.93 4.61
CA GLY A 66 -13.35 -6.53 3.74
C GLY A 66 -12.89 -6.60 2.29
N ASP A 67 -13.82 -6.47 1.35
CA ASP A 67 -13.53 -6.57 -0.09
C ASP A 67 -12.70 -5.38 -0.63
N PHE A 68 -12.42 -5.43 -1.91
CA PHE A 68 -11.65 -4.41 -2.65
C PHE A 68 -12.51 -3.64 -3.66
N VAL A 69 -13.83 -3.68 -3.45
CA VAL A 69 -14.82 -2.95 -4.25
C VAL A 69 -15.17 -1.67 -3.52
N TYR A 70 -14.71 -0.53 -4.02
CA TYR A 70 -14.80 0.74 -3.32
C TYR A 70 -15.92 1.62 -3.85
N THR A 71 -16.60 2.32 -2.95
CA THR A 71 -17.52 3.40 -3.28
C THR A 71 -16.76 4.63 -3.77
N ASP A 72 -17.44 5.55 -4.44
CA ASP A 72 -16.80 6.81 -4.88
C ASP A 72 -16.25 7.62 -3.70
N LEU A 73 -16.90 7.59 -2.53
CA LEU A 73 -16.38 8.25 -1.32
C LEU A 73 -15.11 7.59 -0.79
N GLU A 74 -15.04 6.27 -0.81
CA GLU A 74 -13.82 5.54 -0.43
C GLU A 74 -12.68 5.83 -1.41
N VAL A 75 -12.96 5.89 -2.71
CA VAL A 75 -11.96 6.29 -3.71
C VAL A 75 -11.45 7.71 -3.45
N GLN A 76 -12.33 8.67 -3.12
CA GLN A 76 -11.91 10.02 -2.77
C GLN A 76 -11.01 10.05 -1.51
N ALA A 77 -11.31 9.21 -0.50
CA ALA A 77 -10.46 9.06 0.68
C ALA A 77 -9.07 8.50 0.29
N MET A 78 -9.03 7.45 -0.53
CA MET A 78 -7.77 6.88 -1.02
C MET A 78 -6.91 7.90 -1.78
N LEU A 79 -7.55 8.70 -2.65
CA LEU A 79 -6.86 9.77 -3.38
C LEU A 79 -6.31 10.86 -2.44
N ALA A 80 -7.04 11.19 -1.38
CA ALA A 80 -6.57 12.14 -0.36
C ALA A 80 -5.39 11.57 0.43
N ASP A 81 -5.44 10.29 0.83
CA ASP A 81 -4.37 9.60 1.54
C ASP A 81 -3.08 9.56 0.69
N ILE A 82 -3.18 9.22 -0.60
CA ILE A 82 -2.02 9.22 -1.51
C ILE A 82 -1.40 10.62 -1.58
N ARG A 83 -2.20 11.66 -1.76
CA ARG A 83 -1.69 13.06 -1.83
C ARG A 83 -0.99 13.45 -0.53
N ALA A 84 -1.63 13.22 0.61
CA ALA A 84 -1.06 13.56 1.91
C ALA A 84 0.24 12.79 2.19
N ALA A 85 0.30 11.51 1.87
CA ALA A 85 1.50 10.69 2.03
C ALA A 85 2.64 11.17 1.11
N LYS A 86 2.35 11.54 -0.13
CA LYS A 86 3.35 12.11 -1.04
C LYS A 86 3.93 13.43 -0.55
N GLU A 87 3.09 14.30 -0.01
CA GLU A 87 3.52 15.60 0.54
C GLU A 87 4.55 15.45 1.67
N ILE A 88 4.52 14.35 2.41
CA ILE A 88 5.48 14.05 3.48
C ILE A 88 6.62 13.13 3.05
N GLY A 89 6.72 12.77 1.75
CA GLY A 89 7.88 12.09 1.19
C GLY A 89 7.69 10.62 0.83
N VAL A 90 6.49 10.05 0.94
CA VAL A 90 6.24 8.67 0.48
C VAL A 90 6.38 8.60 -1.04
N SER A 91 7.18 7.66 -1.52
CA SER A 91 7.48 7.41 -2.93
C SER A 91 7.12 6.01 -3.42
N SER A 92 6.51 5.18 -2.56
CA SER A 92 6.06 3.83 -2.90
C SER A 92 4.76 3.50 -2.20
N PHE A 93 3.79 2.96 -2.94
CA PHE A 93 2.44 2.64 -2.46
C PHE A 93 2.06 1.20 -2.77
N VAL A 94 1.27 0.60 -1.88
CA VAL A 94 0.64 -0.69 -2.06
C VAL A 94 -0.86 -0.48 -2.14
N LEU A 95 -1.49 -0.88 -3.22
CA LEU A 95 -2.91 -0.65 -3.46
C LEU A 95 -3.50 -1.65 -4.44
N GLY A 96 -4.82 -1.67 -4.57
CA GLY A 96 -5.56 -2.49 -5.52
C GLY A 96 -7.06 -2.25 -5.40
N ALA A 97 -7.77 -2.35 -6.52
CA ALA A 97 -9.21 -2.18 -6.57
C ALA A 97 -9.82 -3.19 -7.54
N LEU A 98 -10.93 -3.79 -7.15
CA LEU A 98 -11.68 -4.77 -7.93
C LEU A 98 -13.11 -4.30 -8.17
N THR A 99 -13.71 -4.85 -9.22
CA THR A 99 -15.14 -4.76 -9.47
C THR A 99 -15.90 -5.84 -8.70
N SER A 100 -17.23 -5.71 -8.59
CA SER A 100 -18.07 -6.70 -7.90
C SER A 100 -18.06 -8.09 -8.55
N ASP A 101 -17.70 -8.18 -9.83
CA ASP A 101 -17.50 -9.45 -10.55
C ASP A 101 -16.05 -9.94 -10.51
N ARG A 102 -15.26 -9.42 -9.55
CA ARG A 102 -13.88 -9.87 -9.25
C ARG A 102 -12.90 -9.69 -10.43
N LYS A 103 -13.06 -8.59 -11.15
CA LYS A 103 -12.10 -8.14 -12.15
C LYS A 103 -11.35 -6.91 -11.66
N LEU A 104 -10.26 -6.58 -12.31
CA LEU A 104 -9.54 -5.33 -12.04
C LEU A 104 -10.47 -4.13 -12.32
N ASP A 105 -10.65 -3.26 -11.34
CA ASP A 105 -11.37 -2.01 -11.56
C ASP A 105 -10.43 -1.00 -12.25
N GLN A 106 -10.40 -1.08 -13.59
CA GLN A 106 -9.53 -0.24 -14.41
C GLN A 106 -9.77 1.26 -14.17
N ARG A 107 -11.03 1.67 -13.97
CA ARG A 107 -11.37 3.08 -13.73
C ARG A 107 -10.76 3.58 -12.42
N VAL A 108 -10.97 2.84 -11.34
CA VAL A 108 -10.42 3.21 -10.04
C VAL A 108 -8.91 3.13 -10.05
N MET A 109 -8.34 2.07 -10.61
CA MET A 109 -6.87 1.92 -10.70
C MET A 109 -6.22 3.06 -11.47
N GLN A 110 -6.79 3.51 -12.59
CA GLN A 110 -6.27 4.67 -13.34
C GLN A 110 -6.27 5.95 -12.49
N LEU A 111 -7.31 6.19 -11.69
CA LEU A 111 -7.36 7.34 -10.78
C LEU A 111 -6.28 7.27 -9.71
N LEU A 112 -6.11 6.10 -9.08
CA LEU A 112 -5.10 5.89 -8.03
C LEU A 112 -3.69 6.02 -8.60
N LEU A 113 -3.40 5.40 -9.74
CA LEU A 113 -2.10 5.48 -10.40
C LEU A 113 -1.77 6.93 -10.83
N ALA A 114 -2.74 7.66 -11.34
CA ALA A 114 -2.56 9.07 -11.68
C ALA A 114 -2.22 9.92 -10.44
N ALA A 115 -2.83 9.63 -9.29
CA ALA A 115 -2.51 10.30 -8.03
C ALA A 115 -1.10 9.93 -7.52
N CYS A 116 -0.67 8.68 -7.68
CA CYS A 116 0.68 8.23 -7.36
C CYS A 116 1.74 8.94 -8.22
N GLY A 117 1.46 9.20 -9.50
CA GLY A 117 2.40 9.85 -10.43
C GLY A 117 3.64 8.98 -10.64
N GLU A 118 4.82 9.52 -10.32
CA GLU A 118 6.11 8.83 -10.46
C GLU A 118 6.44 7.87 -9.31
N ALA A 119 5.57 7.76 -8.30
CA ALA A 119 5.78 6.84 -7.19
C ALA A 119 5.68 5.38 -7.66
N GLU A 120 6.48 4.51 -7.05
CA GLU A 120 6.38 3.07 -7.26
C GLU A 120 5.04 2.53 -6.74
N VAL A 121 4.43 1.59 -7.45
CA VAL A 121 3.15 1.00 -7.04
C VAL A 121 3.24 -0.52 -7.07
N VAL A 122 2.82 -1.13 -5.97
CA VAL A 122 2.67 -2.58 -5.82
C VAL A 122 1.18 -2.92 -5.76
N PHE A 123 0.75 -3.88 -6.55
CA PHE A 123 -0.60 -4.42 -6.48
C PHE A 123 -0.67 -5.47 -5.37
N HIS A 124 -1.53 -5.27 -4.39
CA HIS A 124 -1.59 -6.11 -3.18
C HIS A 124 -2.41 -7.41 -3.35
N MET A 125 -2.77 -8.05 -2.24
CA MET A 125 -3.51 -9.32 -2.17
C MET A 125 -4.87 -9.35 -2.91
N ALA A 126 -5.42 -8.23 -3.34
CA ALA A 126 -6.59 -8.22 -4.23
C ALA A 126 -6.33 -9.02 -5.52
N PHE A 127 -5.07 -9.17 -5.92
CA PHE A 127 -4.65 -10.01 -7.03
C PHE A 127 -5.12 -11.46 -6.89
N ASP A 128 -5.11 -12.01 -5.68
CA ASP A 128 -5.50 -13.39 -5.40
C ASP A 128 -7.00 -13.62 -5.56
N GLU A 129 -7.80 -12.55 -5.57
CA GLU A 129 -9.24 -12.62 -5.80
C GLU A 129 -9.65 -12.54 -7.27
N LEU A 130 -8.72 -12.17 -8.16
CA LEU A 130 -8.96 -12.15 -9.60
C LEU A 130 -9.17 -13.56 -10.15
N ALA A 131 -10.00 -13.70 -11.20
CA ALA A 131 -10.05 -14.92 -11.98
C ALA A 131 -8.66 -15.23 -12.59
N HIS A 132 -8.31 -16.51 -12.73
CA HIS A 132 -6.96 -16.90 -13.14
C HIS A 132 -6.51 -16.31 -14.49
N THR A 133 -7.44 -16.13 -15.41
CA THR A 133 -7.17 -15.46 -16.70
C THR A 133 -6.93 -13.94 -16.54
N ASP A 134 -7.63 -13.32 -15.59
CA ASP A 134 -7.54 -11.86 -15.36
C ASP A 134 -6.27 -11.49 -14.59
N GLN A 135 -5.67 -12.43 -13.85
CA GLN A 135 -4.38 -12.24 -13.18
C GLN A 135 -3.25 -11.92 -14.15
N LEU A 136 -3.25 -12.56 -15.31
CA LEU A 136 -2.23 -12.33 -16.34
C LEU A 136 -2.37 -10.97 -17.04
N GLU A 137 -3.58 -10.41 -17.07
CA GLU A 137 -3.85 -9.09 -17.65
C GLU A 137 -3.59 -7.93 -16.68
N ALA A 138 -3.48 -8.24 -15.38
CA ALA A 138 -3.23 -7.26 -14.32
C ALA A 138 -1.74 -6.95 -14.09
N ILE A 139 -0.85 -7.73 -14.69
CA ILE A 139 0.62 -7.57 -14.65
C ILE A 139 1.07 -6.66 -15.78
#